data_e5978992be8eae75fba940a4b174151a
#
_entry.id   e5978992be8eae75fba940a4b174151a
#
_cell.length_a   1.000
_cell.length_b   1.000
_cell.length_c   1.000
_cell.angle_alpha   90.00
_cell.angle_beta   90.00
_cell.angle_gamma   90.00
#
_symmetry.space_group_name_H-M   'P 1'
#
loop_
_entity.id
_entity.type
_entity.pdbx_description
1 polymer ?
#
loop_
_entity_poly.entity_id
_entity_poly.type
_entity_poly.pdbx_seq_one_letter_code
_entity_poly.pdbx_strand_id
1 'polypeptide(L)'
;ELDLMLCYDKNISLAPLQACPQLEKMSLELPLTKKQHQELSLLQSLKKMNVRDLQTDLLQPIPTMEFLEVQGLQSTDLDKKMPNLKNLLILNSNKLEDVSFISGLKYLESLSFCGANKVTKLPHLASLKELRYLSLINMKLLTDILSIREANQLQRLRIATNSFSSADLAWLSPEAFPLLEHITIKLKTMKETKTFLERFPKIGEIQY
;
A
#
# COMPACT_ATOMS: atom_id res chain seq x y z
N GLU A 1 -18.95 -12.03 -3.93
CA GLU A 1 -17.71 -11.73 -4.65
C GLU A 1 -17.99 -11.59 -6.15
N LEU A 2 -17.45 -10.57 -6.78
CA LEU A 2 -17.52 -10.35 -8.22
C LEU A 2 -16.12 -10.16 -8.76
N ASP A 3 -15.77 -10.93 -9.79
CA ASP A 3 -14.50 -10.83 -10.50
C ASP A 3 -14.76 -10.57 -11.98
N LEU A 4 -14.32 -9.43 -12.47
CA LEU A 4 -14.44 -9.00 -13.86
C LEU A 4 -13.07 -8.97 -14.58
N MET A 5 -12.16 -9.86 -14.20
CA MET A 5 -10.79 -9.92 -14.74
C MET A 5 -10.76 -10.13 -16.26
N LEU A 6 -11.71 -10.82 -16.83
CA LEU A 6 -11.81 -11.07 -18.28
C LEU A 6 -12.83 -10.20 -19.00
N CYS A 7 -13.27 -9.10 -18.35
CA CYS A 7 -14.18 -8.18 -19.00
C CYS A 7 -13.41 -7.23 -19.94
N TYR A 8 -13.71 -7.30 -21.23
CA TYR A 8 -13.07 -6.44 -22.25
C TYR A 8 -13.90 -5.18 -22.58
N ASP A 9 -15.13 -5.08 -22.08
CA ASP A 9 -15.98 -3.91 -22.31
C ASP A 9 -15.70 -2.83 -21.27
N LYS A 10 -14.99 -1.79 -21.71
CA LYS A 10 -14.68 -0.60 -20.87
C LYS A 10 -15.92 0.19 -20.46
N ASN A 11 -17.05 -0.01 -21.13
CA ASN A 11 -18.29 0.75 -20.90
C ASN A 11 -19.30 -0.01 -20.04
N ILE A 12 -18.94 -1.17 -19.50
CA ILE A 12 -19.84 -1.92 -18.62
C ILE A 12 -20.29 -1.00 -17.47
N SER A 13 -21.60 -0.93 -17.25
CA SER A 13 -22.16 -0.20 -16.11
C SER A 13 -22.07 -1.05 -14.84
N LEU A 14 -21.61 -0.43 -13.76
CA LEU A 14 -21.61 -1.02 -12.42
C LEU A 14 -22.90 -0.72 -11.66
N ALA A 15 -23.78 0.14 -12.21
CA ALA A 15 -25.04 0.53 -11.55
C ALA A 15 -25.95 -0.65 -11.17
N PRO A 16 -26.10 -1.71 -11.99
CA PRO A 16 -26.91 -2.87 -11.62
C PRO A 16 -26.43 -3.58 -10.35
N LEU A 17 -25.14 -3.44 -9.98
CA LEU A 17 -24.57 -4.05 -8.78
C LEU A 17 -25.11 -3.45 -7.48
N GLN A 18 -25.77 -2.29 -7.53
CA GLN A 18 -26.50 -1.72 -6.40
C GLN A 18 -27.65 -2.62 -5.91
N ALA A 19 -28.19 -3.45 -6.81
CA ALA A 19 -29.20 -4.45 -6.45
C ALA A 19 -28.60 -5.67 -5.72
N CYS A 20 -27.27 -5.69 -5.51
CA CYS A 20 -26.55 -6.75 -4.81
C CYS A 20 -26.06 -6.25 -3.44
N PRO A 21 -26.92 -6.12 -2.42
CA PRO A 21 -26.53 -5.51 -1.13
C PRO A 21 -25.50 -6.33 -0.35
N GLN A 22 -25.22 -7.57 -0.76
CA GLN A 22 -24.22 -8.45 -0.16
C GLN A 22 -22.90 -8.46 -0.95
N LEU A 23 -22.72 -7.57 -1.92
CA LEU A 23 -21.48 -7.49 -2.69
C LEU A 23 -20.37 -6.82 -1.86
N GLU A 24 -19.52 -7.62 -1.24
CA GLU A 24 -18.44 -7.17 -0.37
C GLU A 24 -17.07 -7.10 -1.08
N LYS A 25 -16.89 -7.82 -2.19
CA LYS A 25 -15.62 -7.90 -2.90
C LYS A 25 -15.79 -7.71 -4.39
N MET A 26 -14.91 -6.91 -4.98
CA MET A 26 -14.91 -6.67 -6.41
C MET A 26 -13.47 -6.54 -6.94
N SER A 27 -13.24 -7.10 -8.13
CA SER A 27 -12.00 -6.96 -8.88
C SER A 27 -12.30 -6.48 -10.29
N LEU A 28 -11.62 -5.42 -10.72
CA LEU A 28 -11.75 -4.79 -12.04
C LEU A 28 -10.36 -4.56 -12.63
N GLU A 29 -9.98 -5.32 -13.64
CA GLU A 29 -8.66 -5.19 -14.28
C GLU A 29 -8.59 -4.07 -15.33
N LEU A 30 -9.71 -3.62 -15.84
CA LEU A 30 -9.74 -2.51 -16.79
C LEU A 30 -9.65 -1.17 -16.07
N PRO A 31 -9.00 -0.15 -16.70
CA PRO A 31 -9.02 1.21 -16.18
C PRO A 31 -10.45 1.72 -16.03
N LEU A 32 -10.75 2.31 -14.88
CA LEU A 32 -12.08 2.83 -14.59
C LEU A 32 -12.40 4.07 -15.42
N THR A 33 -13.58 4.11 -15.99
CA THR A 33 -14.15 5.33 -16.60
C THR A 33 -14.68 6.29 -15.51
N LYS A 34 -14.86 7.57 -15.86
CA LYS A 34 -15.47 8.55 -14.95
C LYS A 34 -16.83 8.08 -14.42
N LYS A 35 -17.66 7.50 -15.27
CA LYS A 35 -18.97 6.94 -14.89
C LYS A 35 -18.84 5.83 -13.88
N GLN A 36 -17.92 4.90 -14.10
CA GLN A 36 -17.68 3.78 -13.19
C GLN A 36 -17.16 4.23 -11.81
N HIS A 37 -16.34 5.29 -11.73
CA HIS A 37 -15.96 5.88 -10.43
C HIS A 37 -17.18 6.36 -9.65
N GLN A 38 -18.13 7.04 -10.31
CA GLN A 38 -19.37 7.48 -9.69
C GLN A 38 -20.25 6.30 -9.24
N GLU A 39 -20.37 5.28 -10.09
CA GLU A 39 -21.15 4.07 -9.80
C GLU A 39 -20.55 3.24 -8.67
N LEU A 40 -19.21 3.17 -8.55
CA LEU A 40 -18.52 2.54 -7.42
C LEU A 40 -18.94 3.14 -6.07
N SER A 41 -19.09 4.45 -6.03
CA SER A 41 -19.48 5.17 -4.81
C SER A 41 -20.86 4.77 -4.28
N LEU A 42 -21.68 4.12 -5.09
CA LEU A 42 -23.02 3.65 -4.72
C LEU A 42 -22.99 2.23 -4.10
N LEU A 43 -21.85 1.54 -4.16
CA LEU A 43 -21.68 0.17 -3.64
C LEU A 43 -21.28 0.22 -2.15
N GLN A 44 -22.22 0.59 -1.30
CA GLN A 44 -21.98 0.89 0.13
C GLN A 44 -21.68 -0.35 1.00
N SER A 45 -21.84 -1.57 0.49
CA SER A 45 -21.44 -2.82 1.17
C SER A 45 -20.03 -3.29 0.84
N LEU A 46 -19.34 -2.59 -0.09
CA LEU A 46 -18.06 -3.01 -0.59
C LEU A 46 -16.97 -2.83 0.48
N LYS A 47 -16.25 -3.92 0.79
CA LYS A 47 -15.17 -3.98 1.79
C LYS A 47 -13.80 -4.21 1.16
N LYS A 48 -13.75 -4.89 0.01
CA LYS A 48 -12.50 -5.25 -0.66
C LYS A 48 -12.58 -4.92 -2.14
N MET A 49 -11.58 -4.23 -2.62
CA MET A 49 -11.50 -3.81 -4.02
C MET A 49 -10.10 -3.98 -4.58
N ASN A 50 -10.02 -4.51 -5.82
CA ASN A 50 -8.86 -4.50 -6.66
C ASN A 50 -9.21 -3.75 -7.94
N VAL A 51 -8.50 -2.65 -8.24
CA VAL A 51 -8.84 -1.78 -9.38
C VAL A 51 -7.60 -1.17 -10.02
N ARG A 52 -7.79 -0.67 -11.26
CA ARG A 52 -6.76 0.08 -12.00
C ARG A 52 -7.18 1.53 -12.21
N ASP A 53 -6.17 2.41 -12.21
CA ASP A 53 -6.29 3.84 -12.53
C ASP A 53 -7.37 4.56 -11.69
N LEU A 54 -7.38 4.28 -10.37
CA LEU A 54 -8.32 4.90 -9.44
C LEU A 54 -8.03 6.41 -9.30
N GLN A 55 -9.06 7.21 -9.54
CA GLN A 55 -9.09 8.65 -9.34
C GLN A 55 -10.06 8.98 -8.21
N THR A 56 -9.54 9.26 -7.03
CA THR A 56 -10.37 9.40 -5.82
C THR A 56 -11.19 10.69 -5.81
N ASP A 57 -10.76 11.71 -6.54
CA ASP A 57 -11.53 12.96 -6.74
C ASP A 57 -12.88 12.72 -7.45
N LEU A 58 -13.01 11.62 -8.18
CA LEU A 58 -14.27 11.22 -8.82
C LEU A 58 -15.18 10.36 -7.93
N LEU A 59 -14.70 9.94 -6.74
CA LEU A 59 -15.45 9.11 -5.81
C LEU A 59 -16.17 9.94 -4.76
N GLN A 60 -17.36 9.48 -4.34
CA GLN A 60 -17.88 9.79 -3.02
C GLN A 60 -17.20 8.86 -1.97
N PRO A 61 -17.23 9.21 -0.69
CA PRO A 61 -16.67 8.35 0.35
C PRO A 61 -17.28 6.94 0.37
N ILE A 62 -16.43 5.94 0.55
CA ILE A 62 -16.79 4.52 0.72
C ILE A 62 -16.21 4.06 2.07
N PRO A 63 -16.84 4.42 3.20
CA PRO A 63 -16.28 4.16 4.53
C PRO A 63 -16.26 2.68 4.91
N THR A 64 -16.97 1.84 4.19
CA THR A 64 -16.96 0.38 4.39
C THR A 64 -15.70 -0.30 3.86
N MET A 65 -14.89 0.41 3.06
CA MET A 65 -13.69 -0.16 2.45
C MET A 65 -12.61 -0.48 3.49
N GLU A 66 -12.20 -1.74 3.55
CA GLU A 66 -11.17 -2.25 4.46
C GLU A 66 -9.90 -2.68 3.70
N PHE A 67 -10.03 -3.13 2.46
CA PHE A 67 -8.91 -3.60 1.63
C PHE A 67 -8.95 -2.95 0.26
N LEU A 68 -7.86 -2.30 -0.10
CA LEU A 68 -7.67 -1.75 -1.44
C LEU A 68 -6.35 -2.22 -2.03
N GLU A 69 -6.44 -2.89 -3.18
CA GLU A 69 -5.34 -3.06 -4.11
C GLU A 69 -5.57 -2.16 -5.31
N VAL A 70 -4.64 -1.28 -5.59
CA VAL A 70 -4.78 -0.31 -6.67
C VAL A 70 -3.53 -0.25 -7.53
N GLN A 71 -3.71 -0.43 -8.83
CA GLN A 71 -2.68 -0.19 -9.82
C GLN A 71 -2.88 1.19 -10.45
N GLY A 72 -1.83 2.02 -10.44
CA GLY A 72 -1.91 3.34 -11.08
C GLY A 72 -2.69 4.38 -10.27
N LEU A 73 -2.59 4.38 -8.94
CA LEU A 73 -3.17 5.43 -8.10
C LEU A 73 -2.58 6.79 -8.48
N GLN A 74 -3.45 7.80 -8.63
CA GLN A 74 -3.04 9.16 -9.02
C GLN A 74 -3.43 10.23 -8.00
N SER A 75 -4.25 9.89 -7.01
CA SER A 75 -4.89 10.83 -6.08
C SER A 75 -4.27 10.81 -4.69
N THR A 76 -4.48 11.88 -3.93
CA THR A 76 -3.85 12.16 -2.64
C THR A 76 -4.84 12.33 -1.48
N ASP A 77 -6.12 11.97 -1.66
CA ASP A 77 -7.19 12.14 -0.67
C ASP A 77 -7.88 10.81 -0.28
N LEU A 78 -7.16 9.70 -0.42
CA LEU A 78 -7.69 8.37 -0.14
C LEU A 78 -8.16 8.21 1.31
N ASP A 79 -7.50 8.86 2.25
CA ASP A 79 -7.88 8.91 3.66
C ASP A 79 -9.28 9.52 3.89
N LYS A 80 -9.69 10.47 3.05
CA LYS A 80 -11.03 11.07 3.11
C LYS A 80 -12.08 10.19 2.44
N LYS A 81 -11.68 9.40 1.44
CA LYS A 81 -12.60 8.56 0.66
C LYS A 81 -12.80 7.18 1.27
N MET A 82 -11.77 6.61 1.87
CA MET A 82 -11.75 5.27 2.44
C MET A 82 -11.05 5.29 3.82
N PRO A 83 -11.59 6.00 4.82
CA PRO A 83 -10.89 6.25 6.09
C PRO A 83 -10.66 5.00 6.93
N ASN A 84 -11.39 3.91 6.68
CA ASN A 84 -11.34 2.67 7.46
C ASN A 84 -10.48 1.59 6.80
N LEU A 85 -9.62 1.97 5.84
CA LEU A 85 -8.68 1.02 5.23
C LEU A 85 -7.76 0.40 6.28
N LYS A 86 -7.71 -0.94 6.26
CA LYS A 86 -6.79 -1.78 7.04
C LYS A 86 -5.62 -2.27 6.18
N ASN A 87 -5.89 -2.52 4.89
CA ASN A 87 -4.88 -3.04 3.97
C ASN A 87 -4.85 -2.19 2.70
N LEU A 88 -3.69 -1.65 2.38
CA LEU A 88 -3.46 -0.85 1.18
C LEU A 88 -2.26 -1.38 0.40
N LEU A 89 -2.50 -1.81 -0.84
CA LEU A 89 -1.49 -2.24 -1.78
C LEU A 89 -1.51 -1.31 -3.00
N ILE A 90 -0.43 -0.56 -3.20
CA ILE A 90 -0.26 0.40 -4.29
C ILE A 90 0.74 -0.17 -5.29
N LEU A 91 0.26 -0.45 -6.51
CA LEU A 91 1.05 -1.08 -7.57
C LEU A 91 1.27 -0.11 -8.74
N ASN A 92 2.49 -0.11 -9.30
CA ASN A 92 2.84 0.58 -10.55
C ASN A 92 2.29 2.02 -10.67
N SER A 93 2.25 2.75 -9.55
CA SER A 93 1.69 4.10 -9.47
C SER A 93 2.74 5.15 -9.81
N ASN A 94 3.17 5.16 -11.08
CA ASN A 94 4.27 5.99 -11.57
C ASN A 94 3.99 7.51 -11.62
N LYS A 95 2.75 7.92 -11.40
CA LYS A 95 2.36 9.35 -11.33
C LYS A 95 2.21 9.83 -9.88
N LEU A 96 2.15 8.92 -8.92
CA LEU A 96 2.01 9.23 -7.51
C LEU A 96 3.34 9.81 -6.98
N GLU A 97 3.31 11.03 -6.48
CA GLU A 97 4.46 11.74 -5.90
C GLU A 97 4.23 12.02 -4.41
N ASP A 98 3.03 12.47 -4.06
CA ASP A 98 2.63 12.75 -2.68
C ASP A 98 1.84 11.58 -2.09
N VAL A 99 2.33 11.09 -0.96
CA VAL A 99 1.73 9.98 -0.19
C VAL A 99 1.34 10.43 1.24
N SER A 100 1.19 11.73 1.47
CA SER A 100 0.86 12.32 2.77
C SER A 100 -0.49 11.83 3.33
N PHE A 101 -1.45 11.51 2.45
CA PHE A 101 -2.77 10.96 2.82
C PHE A 101 -2.66 9.68 3.66
N ILE A 102 -1.56 8.93 3.54
CA ILE A 102 -1.37 7.70 4.33
C ILE A 102 -1.39 7.99 5.82
N SER A 103 -0.87 9.14 6.27
CA SER A 103 -0.90 9.54 7.69
C SER A 103 -2.32 9.66 8.24
N GLY A 104 -3.33 9.83 7.40
CA GLY A 104 -4.75 9.89 7.76
C GLY A 104 -5.43 8.53 7.90
N LEU A 105 -4.84 7.44 7.39
CA LEU A 105 -5.39 6.08 7.40
C LEU A 105 -5.12 5.36 8.74
N LYS A 106 -5.74 5.82 9.81
CA LYS A 106 -5.42 5.46 11.21
C LYS A 106 -5.59 3.97 11.55
N TYR A 107 -6.41 3.25 10.79
CA TYR A 107 -6.68 1.82 10.99
C TYR A 107 -5.80 0.91 10.12
N LEU A 108 -4.79 1.50 9.44
CA LEU A 108 -3.96 0.74 8.52
C LEU A 108 -3.06 -0.25 9.27
N GLU A 109 -3.25 -1.53 8.96
CA GLU A 109 -2.48 -2.66 9.49
C GLU A 109 -1.38 -3.08 8.52
N SER A 110 -1.64 -2.93 7.23
CA SER A 110 -0.73 -3.36 6.16
C SER A 110 -0.62 -2.30 5.07
N LEU A 111 0.61 -1.89 4.77
CA LEU A 111 0.95 -0.96 3.70
C LEU A 111 2.00 -1.58 2.77
N SER A 112 1.69 -1.63 1.50
CA SER A 112 2.63 -2.12 0.49
C SER A 112 2.71 -1.20 -0.72
N PHE A 113 3.91 -0.84 -1.10
CA PHE A 113 4.23 -0.17 -2.36
C PHE A 113 5.04 -1.10 -3.26
N CYS A 114 4.63 -1.20 -4.53
CA CYS A 114 5.41 -1.85 -5.56
C CYS A 114 5.41 -1.00 -6.85
N GLY A 115 6.55 -0.37 -7.14
CA GLY A 115 6.69 0.42 -8.36
C GLY A 115 6.09 1.84 -8.29
N ALA A 116 6.03 2.48 -7.11
CA ALA A 116 5.70 3.90 -6.97
C ALA A 116 6.97 4.75 -7.17
N ASN A 117 7.40 4.88 -8.42
CA ASN A 117 8.75 5.32 -8.78
C ASN A 117 9.03 6.81 -8.56
N LYS A 118 8.02 7.66 -8.37
CA LYS A 118 8.18 9.10 -8.13
C LYS A 118 8.11 9.50 -6.67
N VAL A 119 7.71 8.59 -5.78
CA VAL A 119 7.72 8.83 -4.34
C VAL A 119 9.18 8.93 -3.87
N THR A 120 9.54 10.05 -3.26
CA THR A 120 10.89 10.33 -2.76
C THR A 120 11.04 10.14 -1.27
N LYS A 121 9.94 10.28 -0.51
CA LYS A 121 9.89 10.11 0.96
C LYS A 121 8.60 9.46 1.40
N LEU A 122 8.67 8.73 2.51
CA LEU A 122 7.47 8.25 3.19
C LEU A 122 6.84 9.38 4.02
N PRO A 123 5.52 9.36 4.24
CA PRO A 123 4.87 10.30 5.14
C PRO A 123 5.16 9.95 6.60
N HIS A 124 4.73 10.79 7.54
CA HIS A 124 4.76 10.45 8.96
C HIS A 124 3.89 9.22 9.26
N LEU A 125 4.45 8.24 9.97
CA LEU A 125 3.77 6.99 10.32
C LEU A 125 3.32 6.94 11.79
N ALA A 126 3.59 7.98 12.57
CA ALA A 126 3.29 8.05 14.01
C ALA A 126 1.79 7.87 14.34
N SER A 127 0.90 8.23 13.42
CA SER A 127 -0.56 8.07 13.56
C SER A 127 -1.05 6.63 13.30
N LEU A 128 -0.24 5.79 12.62
CA LEU A 128 -0.60 4.44 12.19
C LEU A 128 -0.28 3.42 13.30
N LYS A 129 -1.04 3.47 14.39
CA LYS A 129 -0.78 2.64 15.58
C LYS A 129 -0.99 1.14 15.36
N GLU A 130 -1.74 0.77 14.33
CA GLU A 130 -2.03 -0.62 13.97
C GLU A 130 -1.11 -1.17 12.88
N LEU A 131 -0.16 -0.37 12.35
CA LEU A 131 0.68 -0.78 11.24
C LEU A 131 1.68 -1.88 11.66
N ARG A 132 1.44 -3.09 11.16
CA ARG A 132 2.23 -4.31 11.44
C ARG A 132 3.06 -4.79 10.26
N TYR A 133 2.62 -4.47 9.06
CA TYR A 133 3.31 -4.85 7.82
C TYR A 133 3.60 -3.62 6.95
N LEU A 134 4.88 -3.46 6.59
CA LEU A 134 5.32 -2.45 5.64
C LEU A 134 6.21 -3.09 4.57
N SER A 135 5.86 -2.85 3.29
CA SER A 135 6.63 -3.35 2.15
C SER A 135 6.90 -2.24 1.14
N LEU A 136 8.17 -2.05 0.80
CA LEU A 136 8.66 -1.05 -0.15
C LEU A 136 9.46 -1.76 -1.24
N ILE A 137 8.88 -1.90 -2.44
CA ILE A 137 9.46 -2.66 -3.55
C ILE A 137 9.58 -1.79 -4.79
N ASN A 138 10.73 -1.82 -5.46
CA ASN A 138 10.96 -1.14 -6.74
C ASN A 138 10.56 0.34 -6.73
N MET A 139 10.92 1.08 -5.68
CA MET A 139 10.67 2.52 -5.55
C MET A 139 11.96 3.28 -5.88
N LYS A 140 12.17 3.62 -7.15
CA LYS A 140 13.46 4.09 -7.69
C LYS A 140 13.97 5.41 -7.08
N LEU A 141 13.07 6.34 -6.77
CA LEU A 141 13.43 7.67 -6.27
C LEU A 141 13.26 7.81 -4.75
N LEU A 142 12.88 6.73 -4.05
CA LEU A 142 12.70 6.75 -2.61
C LEU A 142 14.06 6.88 -1.91
N THR A 143 14.27 7.98 -1.19
CA THR A 143 15.52 8.28 -0.49
C THR A 143 15.31 8.56 1.00
N ASP A 144 14.11 8.93 1.42
CA ASP A 144 13.79 9.21 2.82
C ASP A 144 12.72 8.24 3.35
N ILE A 145 13.15 7.39 4.27
CA ILE A 145 12.33 6.39 4.96
C ILE A 145 12.47 6.49 6.49
N LEU A 146 12.98 7.60 7.00
CA LEU A 146 13.23 7.78 8.43
C LEU A 146 11.95 7.70 9.28
N SER A 147 10.80 8.03 8.69
CA SER A 147 9.49 7.90 9.35
C SER A 147 9.13 6.45 9.73
N ILE A 148 9.80 5.43 9.17
CA ILE A 148 9.62 4.04 9.63
C ILE A 148 9.94 3.90 11.13
N ARG A 149 10.86 4.72 11.66
CA ARG A 149 11.19 4.74 13.10
C ARG A 149 9.99 5.08 14.01
N GLU A 150 8.96 5.69 13.44
CA GLU A 150 7.72 6.04 14.15
C GLU A 150 6.74 4.85 14.25
N ALA A 151 6.95 3.81 13.42
CA ALA A 151 6.08 2.63 13.33
C ALA A 151 6.62 1.48 14.21
N ASN A 152 6.62 1.67 15.52
CA ASN A 152 7.19 0.74 16.51
C ASN A 152 6.39 -0.55 16.70
N GLN A 153 5.19 -0.66 16.08
CA GLN A 153 4.36 -1.87 16.09
C GLN A 153 4.64 -2.81 14.92
N LEU A 154 5.63 -2.48 14.05
CA LEU A 154 5.96 -3.32 12.91
C LEU A 154 6.42 -4.71 13.34
N GLN A 155 5.77 -5.73 12.74
CA GLN A 155 6.10 -7.14 12.85
C GLN A 155 6.81 -7.64 11.59
N ARG A 156 6.50 -7.05 10.43
CA ARG A 156 7.11 -7.43 9.15
C ARG A 156 7.53 -6.20 8.37
N LEU A 157 8.80 -6.17 7.96
CA LEU A 157 9.38 -5.10 7.17
C LEU A 157 10.05 -5.67 5.92
N ARG A 158 9.66 -5.17 4.76
CA ARG A 158 10.31 -5.48 3.50
C ARG A 158 10.79 -4.22 2.81
N ILE A 159 12.10 -4.13 2.55
CA ILE A 159 12.71 -3.06 1.76
C ILE A 159 13.50 -3.72 0.62
N ALA A 160 12.90 -3.75 -0.56
CA ALA A 160 13.49 -4.33 -1.77
C ALA A 160 13.60 -3.27 -2.86
N THR A 161 14.39 -2.25 -2.57
CA THR A 161 14.76 -1.19 -3.49
C THR A 161 16.27 -1.00 -3.46
N ASN A 162 16.87 -0.77 -4.62
CA ASN A 162 18.32 -0.62 -4.74
C ASN A 162 18.84 0.77 -4.31
N SER A 163 17.99 1.57 -3.65
CA SER A 163 18.30 2.96 -3.30
C SER A 163 19.18 3.08 -2.05
N PHE A 164 19.13 2.09 -1.14
CA PHE A 164 19.74 2.19 0.19
C PHE A 164 21.04 1.40 0.32
N SER A 165 21.96 1.93 1.13
CA SER A 165 23.14 1.26 1.67
C SER A 165 22.89 0.84 3.12
N SER A 166 23.79 0.05 3.71
CA SER A 166 23.72 -0.31 5.13
C SER A 166 23.84 0.91 6.05
N ALA A 167 24.57 1.95 5.62
CA ALA A 167 24.70 3.21 6.37
C ALA A 167 23.37 3.97 6.44
N ASP A 168 22.60 4.00 5.35
CA ASP A 168 21.27 4.65 5.32
C ASP A 168 20.27 3.96 6.25
N LEU A 169 20.48 2.67 6.54
CA LEU A 169 19.65 1.85 7.43
C LEU A 169 20.30 1.58 8.80
N ALA A 170 21.32 2.36 9.20
CA ALA A 170 22.03 2.14 10.45
C ALA A 170 21.11 2.21 11.69
N TRP A 171 20.03 2.99 11.61
CA TRP A 171 19.01 3.14 12.64
C TRP A 171 18.10 1.91 12.81
N LEU A 172 18.06 1.01 11.83
CA LEU A 172 17.23 -0.19 11.86
C LEU A 172 17.97 -1.29 12.64
N SER A 173 17.48 -1.59 13.83
CA SER A 173 18.05 -2.61 14.72
C SER A 173 16.96 -3.37 15.47
N PRO A 174 17.26 -4.57 16.03
CA PRO A 174 16.30 -5.31 16.85
C PRO A 174 15.77 -4.53 18.05
N GLU A 175 16.61 -3.67 18.64
CA GLU A 175 16.24 -2.85 19.78
C GLU A 175 15.26 -1.74 19.42
N ALA A 176 15.42 -1.17 18.22
CA ALA A 176 14.50 -0.14 17.70
C ALA A 176 13.14 -0.72 17.28
N PHE A 177 13.10 -2.01 16.93
CA PHE A 177 11.89 -2.71 16.48
C PHE A 177 11.72 -4.05 17.22
N PRO A 178 11.36 -4.02 18.51
CA PRO A 178 11.33 -5.23 19.34
C PRO A 178 10.23 -6.23 18.96
N LEU A 179 9.23 -5.80 18.19
CA LEU A 179 8.14 -6.65 17.70
C LEU A 179 8.38 -7.20 16.29
N LEU A 180 9.53 -6.88 15.68
CA LEU A 180 9.83 -7.30 14.32
C LEU A 180 10.16 -8.80 14.28
N GLU A 181 9.32 -9.58 13.59
CA GLU A 181 9.42 -11.03 13.43
C GLU A 181 10.03 -11.42 12.07
N HIS A 182 9.79 -10.60 11.04
CA HIS A 182 10.25 -10.85 9.68
C HIS A 182 10.88 -9.60 9.08
N ILE A 183 12.06 -9.77 8.50
CA ILE A 183 12.75 -8.71 7.78
C ILE A 183 13.25 -9.24 6.42
N THR A 184 12.96 -8.50 5.37
CA THR A 184 13.52 -8.72 4.03
C THR A 184 14.16 -7.42 3.57
N ILE A 185 15.46 -7.41 3.40
CA ILE A 185 16.21 -6.23 2.94
C ILE A 185 16.97 -6.61 1.68
N LYS A 186 16.92 -5.73 0.68
CA LYS A 186 17.79 -5.79 -0.48
C LYS A 186 18.55 -4.48 -0.58
N LEU A 187 19.86 -4.51 -0.34
CA LEU A 187 20.78 -3.38 -0.48
C LEU A 187 21.44 -3.39 -1.85
N LYS A 188 22.36 -2.45 -2.09
CA LYS A 188 23.08 -2.30 -3.37
C LYS A 188 23.87 -3.54 -3.78
N THR A 189 24.38 -4.31 -2.82
CA THR A 189 25.10 -5.56 -3.09
C THR A 189 24.62 -6.70 -2.19
N MET A 190 24.74 -7.94 -2.67
CA MET A 190 24.40 -9.13 -1.88
C MET A 190 25.30 -9.29 -0.64
N LYS A 191 26.57 -8.92 -0.74
CA LYS A 191 27.50 -8.97 0.39
C LYS A 191 27.05 -8.03 1.49
N GLU A 192 26.73 -6.79 1.12
CA GLU A 192 26.23 -5.77 2.06
C GLU A 192 24.91 -6.20 2.70
N THR A 193 23.99 -6.77 1.92
CA THR A 193 22.72 -7.31 2.41
C THR A 193 22.95 -8.39 3.46
N LYS A 194 23.82 -9.36 3.20
CA LYS A 194 24.16 -10.43 4.17
C LYS A 194 24.70 -9.86 5.47
N THR A 195 25.75 -9.03 5.39
CA THR A 195 26.37 -8.42 6.59
C THR A 195 25.36 -7.58 7.37
N PHE A 196 24.46 -6.87 6.69
CA PHE A 196 23.42 -6.10 7.37
C PHE A 196 22.45 -7.01 8.13
N LEU A 197 22.01 -8.11 7.54
CA LEU A 197 21.05 -9.05 8.12
C LEU A 197 21.62 -9.87 9.29
N GLU A 198 22.93 -10.03 9.41
CA GLU A 198 23.61 -10.62 10.58
C GLU A 198 23.28 -9.88 11.89
N ARG A 199 22.84 -8.62 11.81
CA ARG A 199 22.37 -7.83 12.97
C ARG A 199 21.05 -8.34 13.55
N PHE A 200 20.33 -9.21 12.82
CA PHE A 200 19.00 -9.71 13.16
C PHE A 200 18.98 -11.23 13.37
N PRO A 201 19.78 -11.79 14.30
CA PRO A 201 20.00 -13.24 14.41
C PRO A 201 18.77 -14.04 14.85
N LYS A 202 17.75 -13.35 15.41
CA LYS A 202 16.53 -13.98 15.93
C LYS A 202 15.36 -13.95 14.95
N ILE A 203 15.51 -13.29 13.79
CA ILE A 203 14.43 -13.17 12.83
C ILE A 203 14.49 -14.33 11.84
N GLY A 204 13.46 -15.18 11.87
CA GLY A 204 13.29 -16.30 10.94
C GLY A 204 12.92 -15.85 9.54
N GLU A 205 13.53 -16.51 8.52
CA GLU A 205 13.42 -16.26 7.08
C GLU A 205 14.06 -14.97 6.58
N ILE A 206 15.35 -15.09 6.28
CA ILE A 206 16.06 -14.19 5.39
C ILE A 206 15.72 -14.63 3.95
N GLN A 207 14.76 -13.99 3.31
CA GLN A 207 14.59 -14.14 1.86
C GLN A 207 15.50 -13.12 1.16
N TYR A 208 16.37 -13.63 0.31
CA TYR A 208 17.33 -12.86 -0.50
C TYR A 208 16.70 -12.36 -1.80
#